data_682014230bd84c4a551fac142b0d7286
#
_entry.id   682014230bd84c4a551fac142b0d7286
#
_cell.length_a   1.000
_cell.length_b   1.000
_cell.length_c   1.000
_cell.angle_alpha   90.00
_cell.angle_beta   90.00
_cell.angle_gamma   90.00
#
_symmetry.space_group_name_H-M   'P 1'
#
loop_
_entity.id
_entity.type
_entity.pdbx_description
1 polymer ?
#
loop_
_entity_poly.entity_id
_entity_poly.type
_entity_poly.pdbx_seq_one_letter_code
_entity_poly.pdbx_strand_id
1 'polypeptide(L)'
;MKPYILICDDLRESYITLIERIRDYEGGRLLSEFEFVHFRNGKEMVDWYKKNKGKFVSLIVQDIDFTHLEDEELITPRDLHMELIGPHDVKALQGFLIFVGLRQIDKIAPVLFLSLRVGTSSLKEFSNLLVSPGYGRATFVPSNAVGENFYPSVVKKIDFFALRPVPEEKKQKWQEDFDFVIGDARLMSYLVCEIEKIAPSDATVMLLGEPGVGKELVARIIHHLSLRFDQEKLEKREPLTVNIAALDYNLIEDELFGHERGAFTGAILPREGIFESANNSTVFLDEIGELSSEIQIKLLRALEYKRIKRLGASWEKEVDIRIIAATNQPLEKLSSTLRPDFYSRLFQHCLLVPSLKERWYNETPAVIERDIATFADFFIKKISATMRTKKAIPLSQSGKNFLFTLINDYLRGENSLFEGNVRTLRNVIERAYERAFAEAAKEIDIDHLIPTLGMMRFVQKKEEKEGDLEKSFGTLNLELLEKKAIKEALARTNGHIGRAAELLGIHRETLRKKIIEYNF
;
A
#
# COMPACT_ATOMS: atom_id res chain seq x y z
N MET A 1 5.31 5.39 25.58
CA MET A 1 4.46 4.22 25.94
C MET A 1 5.02 3.04 25.18
N LYS A 2 5.26 1.90 25.84
CA LYS A 2 5.79 0.72 25.18
C LYS A 2 4.75 0.15 24.20
N PRO A 3 5.18 -0.34 23.02
CA PRO A 3 4.30 -1.09 22.13
C PRO A 3 3.93 -2.46 22.73
N TYR A 4 2.82 -3.03 22.26
CA TYR A 4 2.24 -4.25 22.84
C TYR A 4 2.58 -5.49 22.02
N ILE A 5 2.91 -6.59 22.69
CA ILE A 5 2.90 -7.94 22.13
C ILE A 5 1.75 -8.69 22.80
N LEU A 6 0.78 -9.12 21.99
CA LEU A 6 -0.39 -9.85 22.46
C LEU A 6 -0.14 -11.34 22.29
N ILE A 7 -0.40 -12.12 23.33
CA ILE A 7 -0.24 -13.57 23.32
C ILE A 7 -1.61 -14.20 23.63
N CYS A 8 -2.10 -15.02 22.71
CA CYS A 8 -3.34 -15.77 22.89
C CYS A 8 -3.04 -17.28 22.93
N ASP A 9 -3.21 -17.85 24.12
CA ASP A 9 -2.91 -19.25 24.41
C ASP A 9 -3.82 -19.66 25.58
N ASP A 10 -4.56 -20.78 25.46
CA ASP A 10 -5.49 -21.25 26.47
C ASP A 10 -4.80 -21.84 27.71
N LEU A 11 -3.49 -22.13 27.60
CA LEU A 11 -2.66 -22.62 28.69
C LEU A 11 -1.80 -21.51 29.31
N ARG A 12 -2.14 -21.08 30.51
CA ARG A 12 -1.37 -20.08 31.25
C ARG A 12 0.07 -20.51 31.52
N GLU A 13 0.34 -21.80 31.64
CA GLU A 13 1.69 -22.34 31.86
C GLU A 13 2.60 -22.10 30.64
N SER A 14 2.08 -22.25 29.42
CA SER A 14 2.79 -21.94 28.18
C SER A 14 3.24 -20.48 28.15
N TYR A 15 2.33 -19.57 28.52
CA TYR A 15 2.64 -18.14 28.63
C TYR A 15 3.74 -17.86 29.65
N ILE A 16 3.65 -18.45 30.86
CA ILE A 16 4.67 -18.27 31.92
C ILE A 16 6.03 -18.73 31.41
N THR A 17 6.09 -19.92 30.84
CA THR A 17 7.34 -20.48 30.28
C THR A 17 7.92 -19.58 29.18
N LEU A 18 7.09 -19.05 28.29
CA LEU A 18 7.53 -18.12 27.24
C LEU A 18 8.11 -16.84 27.84
N ILE A 19 7.47 -16.24 28.84
CA ILE A 19 7.97 -15.02 29.50
C ILE A 19 9.28 -15.27 30.23
N GLU A 20 9.49 -16.43 30.86
CA GLU A 20 10.76 -16.81 31.47
C GLU A 20 11.88 -16.86 30.41
N ARG A 21 11.62 -17.50 29.26
CA ARG A 21 12.60 -17.55 28.16
C ARG A 21 12.88 -16.17 27.54
N ILE A 22 11.86 -15.31 27.46
CA ILE A 22 12.05 -13.92 27.03
C ILE A 22 12.92 -13.15 28.02
N ARG A 23 12.78 -13.40 29.33
CA ARG A 23 13.60 -12.79 30.37
C ARG A 23 15.08 -13.17 30.24
N ASP A 24 15.34 -14.43 29.89
CA ASP A 24 16.70 -14.94 29.70
C ASP A 24 17.34 -14.49 28.38
N TYR A 25 16.51 -14.12 27.39
CA TYR A 25 16.98 -13.71 26.07
C TYR A 25 17.57 -12.30 26.09
N GLU A 26 18.85 -12.20 25.74
CA GLU A 26 19.60 -10.93 25.68
C GLU A 26 19.41 -10.04 26.94
N GLY A 27 19.42 -10.64 28.13
CA GLY A 27 19.26 -9.94 29.39
C GLY A 27 17.88 -9.28 29.58
N GLY A 28 16.84 -9.81 28.94
CA GLY A 28 15.48 -9.31 29.06
C GLY A 28 15.17 -8.07 28.22
N ARG A 29 15.95 -7.82 27.16
CA ARG A 29 15.76 -6.67 26.26
C ARG A 29 14.32 -6.52 25.78
N LEU A 30 13.68 -7.61 25.34
CA LEU A 30 12.29 -7.58 24.84
C LEU A 30 11.29 -7.11 25.90
N LEU A 31 11.49 -7.47 27.20
CA LEU A 31 10.65 -6.97 28.29
C LEU A 31 10.85 -5.47 28.55
N SER A 32 12.01 -4.95 28.21
CA SER A 32 12.28 -3.51 28.30
C SER A 32 11.65 -2.72 27.15
N GLU A 33 11.57 -3.31 25.96
CA GLU A 33 11.04 -2.70 24.74
C GLU A 33 9.51 -2.79 24.63
N PHE A 34 8.92 -3.91 25.03
CA PHE A 34 7.51 -4.23 24.81
C PHE A 34 6.72 -4.50 26.09
N GLU A 35 5.41 -4.31 26.02
CA GLU A 35 4.45 -4.72 27.04
C GLU A 35 3.73 -6.00 26.55
N PHE A 36 3.86 -7.09 27.32
CA PHE A 36 3.28 -8.37 26.98
C PHE A 36 1.91 -8.54 27.65
N VAL A 37 0.88 -8.87 26.87
CA VAL A 37 -0.48 -9.09 27.37
C VAL A 37 -0.94 -10.49 26.96
N HIS A 38 -1.37 -11.28 27.95
CA HIS A 38 -1.89 -12.63 27.75
C HIS A 38 -3.42 -12.65 27.73
N PHE A 39 -3.97 -13.42 26.79
CA PHE A 39 -5.38 -13.72 26.66
C PHE A 39 -5.57 -15.22 26.62
N ARG A 40 -6.52 -15.71 27.39
CA ARG A 40 -6.86 -17.15 27.41
C ARG A 40 -7.63 -17.58 26.16
N ASN A 41 -8.40 -16.68 25.58
CA ASN A 41 -9.22 -16.94 24.40
C ASN A 41 -9.27 -15.74 23.44
N GLY A 42 -9.75 -16.01 22.22
CA GLY A 42 -9.81 -14.99 21.19
C GLY A 42 -10.84 -13.90 21.43
N LYS A 43 -11.93 -14.19 22.13
CA LYS A 43 -12.96 -13.18 22.46
C LYS A 43 -12.40 -12.09 23.36
N GLU A 44 -11.66 -12.49 24.40
CA GLU A 44 -10.97 -11.54 25.29
C GLU A 44 -9.99 -10.64 24.52
N MET A 45 -9.21 -11.21 23.60
CA MET A 45 -8.25 -10.45 22.80
C MET A 45 -8.94 -9.49 21.83
N VAL A 46 -10.00 -9.91 21.15
CA VAL A 46 -10.81 -9.06 20.26
C VAL A 46 -11.44 -7.91 21.04
N ASP A 47 -11.97 -8.18 22.23
CA ASP A 47 -12.55 -7.15 23.09
C ASP A 47 -11.50 -6.15 23.61
N TRP A 48 -10.31 -6.65 23.93
CA TRP A 48 -9.20 -5.79 24.29
C TRP A 48 -8.84 -4.84 23.14
N TYR A 49 -8.75 -5.36 21.91
CA TYR A 49 -8.50 -4.55 20.72
C TYR A 49 -9.53 -3.44 20.53
N LYS A 50 -10.82 -3.77 20.66
CA LYS A 50 -11.91 -2.80 20.53
C LYS A 50 -11.83 -1.69 21.58
N LYS A 51 -11.45 -2.02 22.81
CA LYS A 51 -11.29 -1.07 23.94
C LYS A 51 -10.02 -0.24 23.87
N ASN A 52 -8.98 -0.74 23.18
CA ASN A 52 -7.65 -0.13 23.12
C ASN A 52 -7.29 0.36 21.71
N LYS A 53 -8.28 0.88 20.97
CA LYS A 53 -8.05 1.47 19.64
C LYS A 53 -6.93 2.52 19.69
N GLY A 54 -5.99 2.45 18.75
CA GLY A 54 -4.87 3.38 18.65
C GLY A 54 -3.65 3.03 19.50
N LYS A 55 -3.67 1.97 20.30
CA LYS A 55 -2.45 1.43 20.89
C LYS A 55 -1.61 0.71 19.82
N PHE A 56 -0.29 0.86 19.92
CA PHE A 56 0.64 0.24 18.97
C PHE A 56 0.80 -1.25 19.31
N VAL A 57 0.13 -2.12 18.56
CA VAL A 57 0.34 -3.56 18.64
C VAL A 57 1.44 -3.96 17.67
N SER A 58 2.54 -4.49 18.23
CA SER A 58 3.77 -4.84 17.51
C SER A 58 3.74 -6.23 16.93
N LEU A 59 3.13 -7.17 17.63
CA LEU A 59 3.04 -8.57 17.25
C LEU A 59 1.89 -9.25 17.99
N ILE A 60 1.27 -10.21 17.33
CA ILE A 60 0.33 -11.15 17.94
C ILE A 60 0.99 -12.53 17.88
N VAL A 61 1.14 -13.17 19.03
CA VAL A 61 1.57 -14.57 19.15
C VAL A 61 0.30 -15.39 19.42
N GLN A 62 -0.02 -16.28 18.51
CA GLN A 62 -1.31 -16.96 18.47
C GLN A 62 -1.12 -18.47 18.47
N ASP A 63 -1.60 -19.17 19.51
CA ASP A 63 -1.75 -20.62 19.43
C ASP A 63 -2.83 -21.00 18.41
N ILE A 64 -2.73 -22.19 17.85
CA ILE A 64 -3.69 -22.70 16.86
C ILE A 64 -4.74 -23.59 17.53
N ASP A 65 -4.33 -24.39 18.49
CA ASP A 65 -5.12 -25.45 19.10
C ASP A 65 -5.61 -25.06 20.51
N PHE A 66 -6.90 -24.82 20.64
CA PHE A 66 -7.55 -24.40 21.89
C PHE A 66 -8.42 -25.53 22.47
N THR A 67 -7.79 -26.62 22.89
CA THR A 67 -8.49 -27.82 23.38
C THR A 67 -9.07 -27.65 24.76
N HIS A 68 -8.58 -26.70 25.57
CA HIS A 68 -8.98 -26.52 26.97
C HIS A 68 -10.07 -25.46 27.18
N LEU A 69 -10.60 -24.86 26.07
CA LEU A 69 -11.70 -23.91 26.15
C LEU A 69 -13.07 -24.59 26.15
N GLU A 70 -14.02 -23.99 26.86
CA GLU A 70 -15.44 -24.31 26.74
C GLU A 70 -16.02 -23.74 25.43
N ASP A 71 -17.11 -24.36 24.93
CA ASP A 71 -17.68 -23.96 23.64
C ASP A 71 -18.16 -22.51 23.61
N GLU A 72 -18.58 -21.95 24.74
CA GLU A 72 -18.99 -20.54 24.87
C GLU A 72 -17.84 -19.54 24.76
N GLU A 73 -16.61 -19.97 25.01
CA GLU A 73 -15.40 -19.16 24.93
C GLU A 73 -14.84 -19.10 23.50
N LEU A 74 -15.28 -19.98 22.60
CA LEU A 74 -14.79 -20.08 21.23
C LEU A 74 -15.39 -19.01 20.32
N ILE A 75 -14.59 -18.52 19.39
CA ILE A 75 -15.08 -17.78 18.22
C ILE A 75 -15.61 -18.81 17.22
N THR A 76 -16.83 -18.63 16.78
CA THR A 76 -17.45 -19.52 15.79
C THR A 76 -17.43 -18.88 14.39
N PRO A 77 -17.53 -19.67 13.30
CA PRO A 77 -17.67 -19.13 11.95
C PRO A 77 -18.86 -18.17 11.80
N ARG A 78 -19.95 -18.41 12.57
CA ARG A 78 -21.12 -17.51 12.60
C ARG A 78 -20.80 -16.12 13.14
N ASP A 79 -19.93 -16.04 14.15
CA ASP A 79 -19.47 -14.76 14.72
C ASP A 79 -18.70 -13.91 13.70
N LEU A 80 -18.15 -14.55 12.65
CA LEU A 80 -17.34 -13.94 11.60
C LEU A 80 -18.10 -13.82 10.26
N HIS A 81 -19.39 -14.19 10.22
CA HIS A 81 -20.18 -14.24 8.98
C HIS A 81 -19.53 -15.10 7.88
N MET A 82 -18.94 -16.24 8.27
CA MET A 82 -18.25 -17.18 7.37
C MET A 82 -19.01 -18.49 7.27
N GLU A 83 -19.00 -19.11 6.09
CA GLU A 83 -19.40 -20.49 5.87
C GLU A 83 -18.14 -21.36 5.73
N LEU A 84 -18.00 -22.38 6.58
CA LEU A 84 -16.99 -23.43 6.45
C LEU A 84 -17.58 -24.59 5.67
N ILE A 85 -16.83 -25.09 4.69
CA ILE A 85 -17.24 -26.25 3.88
C ILE A 85 -16.81 -27.53 4.60
N GLY A 86 -17.76 -28.26 5.17
CA GLY A 86 -17.56 -29.56 5.81
C GLY A 86 -17.57 -29.57 7.34
N PRO A 87 -17.51 -30.74 7.98
CA PRO A 87 -17.42 -30.86 9.43
C PRO A 87 -16.00 -30.54 9.90
N HIS A 88 -15.85 -29.42 10.60
CA HIS A 88 -14.57 -28.98 11.15
C HIS A 88 -14.61 -28.98 12.68
N ASP A 89 -13.50 -29.36 13.29
CA ASP A 89 -13.28 -29.16 14.72
C ASP A 89 -12.97 -27.70 14.99
N VAL A 90 -13.93 -26.95 15.53
CA VAL A 90 -13.82 -25.52 15.81
C VAL A 90 -12.68 -25.24 16.80
N LYS A 91 -12.39 -26.15 17.73
CA LYS A 91 -11.28 -26.00 18.68
C LYS A 91 -9.92 -26.07 17.99
N ALA A 92 -9.76 -27.02 17.08
CA ALA A 92 -8.53 -27.17 16.27
C ALA A 92 -8.33 -26.04 15.25
N LEU A 93 -9.39 -25.29 14.90
CA LEU A 93 -9.32 -24.15 13.99
C LEU A 93 -9.36 -22.80 14.72
N GLN A 94 -9.42 -22.81 16.03
CA GLN A 94 -9.68 -21.59 16.82
C GLN A 94 -8.67 -20.48 16.55
N GLY A 95 -7.38 -20.81 16.52
CA GLY A 95 -6.33 -19.84 16.21
C GLY A 95 -6.54 -19.11 14.88
N PHE A 96 -7.13 -19.79 13.93
CA PHE A 96 -7.43 -19.24 12.61
C PHE A 96 -8.69 -18.36 12.62
N LEU A 97 -9.72 -18.79 13.30
CA LEU A 97 -10.94 -17.99 13.46
C LEU A 97 -10.62 -16.69 14.20
N ILE A 98 -9.77 -16.75 15.22
CA ILE A 98 -9.26 -15.58 15.92
C ILE A 98 -8.51 -14.65 14.95
N PHE A 99 -7.63 -15.21 14.11
CA PHE A 99 -6.88 -14.43 13.10
C PHE A 99 -7.82 -13.72 12.14
N VAL A 100 -8.83 -14.40 11.59
CA VAL A 100 -9.81 -13.78 10.69
C VAL A 100 -10.56 -12.65 11.39
N GLY A 101 -11.02 -12.89 12.63
CA GLY A 101 -11.68 -11.87 13.43
C GLY A 101 -10.79 -10.66 13.71
N LEU A 102 -9.51 -10.88 14.00
CA LEU A 102 -8.55 -9.79 14.21
C LEU A 102 -8.30 -9.00 12.92
N ARG A 103 -8.25 -9.65 11.75
CA ARG A 103 -8.05 -8.99 10.46
C ARG A 103 -9.19 -8.06 10.07
N GLN A 104 -10.39 -8.27 10.60
CA GLN A 104 -11.49 -7.30 10.48
C GLN A 104 -11.22 -6.01 11.27
N ILE A 105 -10.38 -6.07 12.32
CA ILE A 105 -10.09 -4.94 13.20
C ILE A 105 -8.70 -4.34 12.92
N ASP A 106 -7.69 -5.20 12.77
CA ASP A 106 -6.29 -4.82 12.52
C ASP A 106 -5.70 -5.65 11.38
N LYS A 107 -5.47 -5.00 10.23
CA LYS A 107 -4.88 -5.63 9.03
C LYS A 107 -3.34 -5.63 9.06
N ILE A 108 -2.71 -4.95 10.03
CA ILE A 108 -1.29 -4.58 9.97
C ILE A 108 -0.45 -5.43 10.92
N ALA A 109 -0.90 -5.64 12.16
CA ALA A 109 -0.11 -6.34 13.17
C ALA A 109 0.35 -7.72 12.66
N PRO A 110 1.65 -8.03 12.66
CA PRO A 110 2.14 -9.36 12.32
C PRO A 110 1.56 -10.41 13.26
N VAL A 111 1.33 -11.63 12.75
CA VAL A 111 0.87 -12.76 13.56
C VAL A 111 1.87 -13.89 13.48
N LEU A 112 2.32 -14.37 14.64
CA LEU A 112 3.17 -15.53 14.81
C LEU A 112 2.32 -16.67 15.32
N PHE A 113 2.02 -17.65 14.46
CA PHE A 113 1.30 -18.85 14.86
C PHE A 113 2.23 -19.84 15.54
N LEU A 114 1.81 -20.33 16.71
CA LEU A 114 2.42 -21.44 17.42
C LEU A 114 1.59 -22.68 17.17
N SER A 115 2.23 -23.82 16.83
CA SER A 115 1.54 -25.10 16.77
C SER A 115 2.49 -26.25 17.02
N LEU A 116 2.11 -27.10 17.94
CA LEU A 116 2.76 -28.37 18.23
C LEU A 116 2.14 -29.54 17.44
N ARG A 117 0.95 -29.38 16.85
CA ARG A 117 0.14 -30.47 16.30
C ARG A 117 -0.41 -30.27 14.89
N VAL A 118 0.19 -29.45 14.06
CA VAL A 118 -0.41 -29.17 12.75
C VAL A 118 -0.37 -30.37 11.82
N GLY A 119 -1.52 -31.01 11.64
CA GLY A 119 -1.75 -31.96 10.56
C GLY A 119 -1.72 -31.25 9.19
N THR A 120 -1.07 -31.88 8.21
CA THR A 120 -0.78 -31.30 6.89
C THR A 120 -1.99 -30.88 6.06
N SER A 121 -3.22 -31.38 6.36
CA SER A 121 -4.44 -31.01 5.63
C SER A 121 -5.00 -29.65 6.00
N SER A 122 -5.07 -29.32 7.29
CA SER A 122 -5.59 -28.04 7.78
C SER A 122 -4.70 -26.85 7.40
N LEU A 123 -3.38 -27.05 7.28
CA LEU A 123 -2.44 -26.02 6.82
C LEU A 123 -2.62 -25.65 5.35
N LYS A 124 -3.04 -26.60 4.48
CA LYS A 124 -3.24 -26.33 3.05
C LYS A 124 -4.42 -25.41 2.79
N GLU A 125 -5.54 -25.61 3.44
CA GLU A 125 -6.72 -24.72 3.33
C GLU A 125 -6.38 -23.33 3.86
N PHE A 126 -5.54 -23.28 4.88
CA PHE A 126 -5.14 -22.06 5.54
C PHE A 126 -4.06 -21.27 4.81
N SER A 127 -3.13 -21.95 4.14
CA SER A 127 -2.12 -21.29 3.32
C SER A 127 -2.75 -20.40 2.24
N ASN A 128 -3.89 -20.81 1.70
CA ASN A 128 -4.63 -20.03 0.70
C ASN A 128 -5.23 -18.74 1.29
N LEU A 129 -5.66 -18.74 2.55
CA LEU A 129 -6.15 -17.56 3.26
C LEU A 129 -5.01 -16.60 3.63
N LEU A 130 -3.85 -17.13 4.01
CA LEU A 130 -2.68 -16.31 4.38
C LEU A 130 -2.02 -15.60 3.18
N VAL A 131 -2.18 -16.15 1.98
CA VAL A 131 -1.63 -15.59 0.74
C VAL A 131 -2.58 -14.54 0.13
N SER A 132 -3.81 -14.41 0.63
CA SER A 132 -4.76 -13.43 0.10
C SER A 132 -4.29 -12.00 0.35
N PRO A 133 -4.32 -11.12 -0.67
CA PRO A 133 -3.99 -9.71 -0.52
C PRO A 133 -4.87 -9.06 0.57
N GLY A 134 -4.24 -8.39 1.54
CA GLY A 134 -4.95 -7.71 2.63
C GLY A 134 -4.92 -8.42 3.98
N TYR A 135 -4.41 -9.65 4.06
CA TYR A 135 -4.06 -10.28 5.33
C TYR A 135 -2.57 -10.04 5.59
N GLY A 136 -2.25 -9.14 6.51
CA GLY A 136 -0.87 -8.80 6.90
C GLY A 136 -0.03 -10.05 7.23
N ARG A 137 1.27 -9.84 7.46
CA ARG A 137 2.21 -10.93 7.71
C ARG A 137 1.73 -11.92 8.76
N ALA A 138 1.62 -13.17 8.37
CA ALA A 138 1.49 -14.29 9.27
C ALA A 138 2.64 -15.27 9.01
N THR A 139 3.22 -15.79 10.07
CA THR A 139 4.29 -16.78 10.01
C THR A 139 4.06 -17.86 11.05
N PHE A 140 4.70 -19.00 10.83
CA PHE A 140 4.56 -20.15 11.72
C PHE A 140 5.89 -20.48 12.40
N VAL A 141 5.81 -20.99 13.62
CA VAL A 141 6.92 -21.75 14.22
C VAL A 141 6.74 -23.20 13.80
N PRO A 142 7.66 -23.78 13.02
CA PRO A 142 7.52 -25.16 12.57
C PRO A 142 7.53 -26.14 13.75
N SER A 143 6.70 -27.18 13.66
CA SER A 143 6.56 -28.24 14.68
C SER A 143 7.84 -29.09 14.85
N ASN A 144 8.78 -29.07 13.91
CA ASN A 144 10.07 -29.75 14.05
C ASN A 144 11.03 -29.08 15.06
N ALA A 145 10.67 -27.90 15.59
CA ALA A 145 11.33 -27.30 16.74
C ALA A 145 10.83 -27.84 18.09
N VAL A 146 10.27 -29.07 18.11
CA VAL A 146 9.75 -29.72 19.33
C VAL A 146 10.90 -30.02 20.29
N GLY A 147 10.68 -29.80 21.60
CA GLY A 147 11.67 -30.03 22.66
C GLY A 147 12.31 -28.75 23.19
N GLU A 148 13.49 -28.85 23.76
CA GLU A 148 14.20 -27.74 24.43
C GLU A 148 14.44 -26.51 23.56
N ASN A 149 14.44 -26.65 22.24
CA ASN A 149 14.69 -25.57 21.27
C ASN A 149 13.41 -24.82 20.80
N PHE A 150 12.21 -25.26 21.20
CA PHE A 150 10.96 -24.61 20.76
C PHE A 150 10.86 -23.15 21.21
N TYR A 151 10.85 -22.94 22.53
CA TYR A 151 10.73 -21.57 23.08
C TYR A 151 11.86 -20.63 22.65
N PRO A 152 13.14 -21.05 22.65
CA PRO A 152 14.21 -20.20 22.07
C PRO A 152 13.96 -19.79 20.63
N SER A 153 13.40 -20.68 19.80
CA SER A 153 13.02 -20.36 18.41
C SER A 153 11.86 -19.36 18.36
N VAL A 154 10.84 -19.53 19.22
CA VAL A 154 9.72 -18.58 19.35
C VAL A 154 10.23 -17.20 19.73
N VAL A 155 11.09 -17.09 20.74
CA VAL A 155 11.64 -15.80 21.21
C VAL A 155 12.42 -15.09 20.12
N LYS A 156 13.28 -15.80 19.38
CA LYS A 156 13.99 -15.22 18.22
C LYS A 156 13.04 -14.70 17.14
N LYS A 157 11.95 -15.44 16.89
CA LYS A 157 10.93 -14.99 15.92
C LYS A 157 10.14 -13.80 16.44
N ILE A 158 9.80 -13.76 17.73
CA ILE A 158 9.18 -12.59 18.35
C ILE A 158 10.08 -11.37 18.12
N ASP A 159 11.35 -11.45 18.43
CA ASP A 159 12.30 -10.36 18.22
C ASP A 159 12.39 -9.91 16.77
N PHE A 160 12.42 -10.86 15.84
CA PHE A 160 12.53 -10.58 14.41
C PHE A 160 11.24 -9.97 13.80
N PHE A 161 10.06 -10.41 14.24
CA PHE A 161 8.78 -9.99 13.64
C PHE A 161 8.10 -8.84 14.37
N ALA A 162 8.45 -8.57 15.65
CA ALA A 162 7.84 -7.48 16.39
C ALA A 162 8.14 -6.11 15.75
N LEU A 163 7.09 -5.38 15.40
CA LEU A 163 7.22 -4.04 14.85
C LEU A 163 7.67 -3.06 15.94
N ARG A 164 8.60 -2.20 15.61
CA ARG A 164 9.07 -1.12 16.47
C ARG A 164 8.65 0.22 15.88
N PRO A 165 8.20 1.17 16.70
CA PRO A 165 8.02 2.54 16.24
C PRO A 165 9.34 3.07 15.67
N VAL A 166 9.27 3.80 14.56
CA VAL A 166 10.48 4.35 13.94
C VAL A 166 11.02 5.49 14.82
N PRO A 167 12.30 5.46 15.21
CA PRO A 167 12.91 6.54 16.00
C PRO A 167 12.85 7.89 15.26
N GLU A 168 12.70 9.00 16.01
CA GLU A 168 12.60 10.34 15.42
C GLU A 168 13.84 10.72 14.61
N GLU A 169 15.05 10.33 15.05
CA GLU A 169 16.29 10.54 14.30
C GLU A 169 16.24 9.89 12.91
N LYS A 170 15.69 8.67 12.83
CA LYS A 170 15.52 7.98 11.54
C LYS A 170 14.48 8.66 10.67
N LYS A 171 13.34 9.13 11.25
CA LYS A 171 12.31 9.86 10.52
C LYS A 171 12.89 11.14 9.90
N GLN A 172 13.64 11.91 10.69
CA GLN A 172 14.30 13.12 10.22
C GLN A 172 15.33 12.81 9.13
N LYS A 173 16.17 11.79 9.34
CA LYS A 173 17.18 11.38 8.36
C LYS A 173 16.54 10.97 7.02
N TRP A 174 15.49 10.16 7.03
CA TRP A 174 14.84 9.76 5.78
C TRP A 174 14.10 10.93 5.11
N GLN A 175 13.59 11.86 5.90
CA GLN A 175 12.98 13.08 5.36
C GLN A 175 14.02 13.99 4.70
N GLU A 176 15.24 14.11 5.27
CA GLU A 176 16.32 14.93 4.73
C GLU A 176 17.02 14.29 3.53
N ASP A 177 17.36 13.00 3.64
CA ASP A 177 18.13 12.29 2.61
C ASP A 177 17.29 11.89 1.39
N PHE A 178 16.00 11.56 1.60
CA PHE A 178 15.15 10.95 0.56
C PHE A 178 13.86 11.71 0.26
N ASP A 179 13.58 12.81 0.95
CA ASP A 179 12.28 13.49 0.86
C ASP A 179 11.09 12.61 1.28
N PHE A 180 11.32 11.60 2.13
CA PHE A 180 10.35 10.61 2.52
C PHE A 180 9.83 10.83 3.94
N VAL A 181 8.56 11.26 4.06
CA VAL A 181 7.90 11.50 5.34
C VAL A 181 7.31 10.19 5.89
N ILE A 182 7.91 9.67 6.97
CA ILE A 182 7.44 8.45 7.63
C ILE A 182 6.22 8.72 8.52
N GLY A 183 6.25 9.76 9.37
CA GLY A 183 5.19 10.06 10.34
C GLY A 183 5.07 9.04 11.46
N ASP A 184 3.89 8.98 12.10
CA ASP A 184 3.60 8.17 13.28
C ASP A 184 2.70 6.96 13.01
N ALA A 185 2.14 6.84 11.80
CA ALA A 185 1.26 5.74 11.44
C ALA A 185 1.97 4.38 11.51
N ARG A 186 1.33 3.37 12.12
CA ARG A 186 1.90 2.02 12.33
C ARG A 186 2.29 1.33 11.03
N LEU A 187 1.50 1.52 9.98
CA LEU A 187 1.79 0.91 8.67
C LEU A 187 3.10 1.41 8.07
N MET A 188 3.49 2.65 8.40
CA MET A 188 4.79 3.19 7.98
C MET A 188 5.94 2.56 8.74
N SER A 189 5.78 2.27 10.04
CA SER A 189 6.77 1.50 10.80
C SER A 189 6.97 0.10 10.22
N TYR A 190 5.88 -0.53 9.78
CA TYR A 190 5.93 -1.80 9.06
C TYR A 190 6.70 -1.68 7.74
N LEU A 191 6.38 -0.69 6.90
CA LEU A 191 7.07 -0.47 5.62
C LEU A 191 8.58 -0.24 5.83
N VAL A 192 8.96 0.60 6.79
CA VAL A 192 10.39 0.85 7.13
C VAL A 192 11.09 -0.44 7.53
N CYS A 193 10.50 -1.23 8.42
CA CYS A 193 11.05 -2.51 8.85
C CYS A 193 11.27 -3.47 7.68
N GLU A 194 10.32 -3.53 6.73
CA GLU A 194 10.43 -4.38 5.55
C GLU A 194 11.52 -3.90 4.59
N ILE A 195 11.58 -2.61 4.34
CA ILE A 195 12.63 -2.01 3.51
C ILE A 195 14.02 -2.37 4.08
N GLU A 196 14.23 -2.21 5.39
CA GLU A 196 15.52 -2.50 6.03
C GLU A 196 15.91 -4.00 5.97
N LYS A 197 14.92 -4.90 6.00
CA LYS A 197 15.16 -6.34 5.86
C LYS A 197 15.52 -6.75 4.43
N ILE A 198 14.88 -6.12 3.45
CA ILE A 198 15.02 -6.49 2.04
C ILE A 198 16.19 -5.77 1.37
N ALA A 199 16.50 -4.55 1.78
CA ALA A 199 17.51 -3.72 1.13
C ALA A 199 18.88 -4.39 1.02
N PRO A 200 19.42 -5.09 2.04
CA PRO A 200 20.73 -5.74 1.94
C PRO A 200 20.78 -6.93 0.96
N SER A 201 19.64 -7.47 0.54
CA SER A 201 19.60 -8.58 -0.41
C SER A 201 19.69 -8.07 -1.86
N ASP A 202 20.15 -8.95 -2.77
CA ASP A 202 20.14 -8.70 -4.23
C ASP A 202 18.84 -9.16 -4.92
N ALA A 203 17.88 -9.64 -4.15
CA ALA A 203 16.62 -10.11 -4.68
C ALA A 203 15.82 -9.00 -5.36
N THR A 204 15.03 -9.38 -6.35
CA THR A 204 14.09 -8.47 -7.02
C THR A 204 13.00 -8.05 -6.05
N VAL A 205 12.65 -6.76 -6.09
CA VAL A 205 11.60 -6.18 -5.24
C VAL A 205 10.49 -5.63 -6.12
N MET A 206 9.25 -6.05 -5.86
CA MET A 206 8.05 -5.48 -6.46
C MET A 206 7.42 -4.49 -5.49
N LEU A 207 7.26 -3.24 -5.92
CA LEU A 207 6.57 -2.18 -5.19
C LEU A 207 5.14 -2.05 -5.72
N LEU A 208 4.16 -2.34 -4.87
CA LEU A 208 2.75 -2.13 -5.16
C LEU A 208 2.26 -0.86 -4.48
N GLY A 209 1.36 -0.14 -5.12
CA GLY A 209 0.72 1.02 -4.51
C GLY A 209 0.11 1.97 -5.52
N GLU A 210 -0.85 2.75 -5.06
CA GLU A 210 -1.56 3.73 -5.85
C GLU A 210 -0.63 4.81 -6.44
N PRO A 211 -1.08 5.58 -7.44
CA PRO A 211 -0.33 6.72 -7.93
C PRO A 211 -0.06 7.75 -6.82
N GLY A 212 1.15 8.33 -6.80
CA GLY A 212 1.49 9.40 -5.88
C GLY A 212 1.80 9.03 -4.43
N VAL A 213 1.91 7.72 -4.10
CA VAL A 213 2.28 7.24 -2.75
C VAL A 213 3.77 7.33 -2.44
N GLY A 214 4.64 7.47 -3.48
CA GLY A 214 6.10 7.59 -3.31
C GLY A 214 6.88 6.32 -3.59
N LYS A 215 6.42 5.43 -4.49
CA LYS A 215 7.14 4.20 -4.88
C LYS A 215 8.59 4.48 -5.33
N GLU A 216 8.82 5.54 -6.08
CA GLU A 216 10.16 5.94 -6.52
C GLU A 216 11.09 6.29 -5.34
N LEU A 217 10.57 7.00 -4.33
CA LEU A 217 11.33 7.31 -3.13
C LEU A 217 11.69 6.04 -2.34
N VAL A 218 10.76 5.09 -2.26
CA VAL A 218 11.02 3.78 -1.65
C VAL A 218 12.11 3.02 -2.41
N ALA A 219 12.09 3.04 -3.75
CA ALA A 219 13.13 2.41 -4.56
C ALA A 219 14.52 3.05 -4.31
N ARG A 220 14.60 4.38 -4.19
CA ARG A 220 15.83 5.10 -3.81
C ARG A 220 16.34 4.67 -2.44
N ILE A 221 15.46 4.57 -1.45
CA ILE A 221 15.81 4.14 -0.09
C ILE A 221 16.35 2.71 -0.11
N ILE A 222 15.67 1.78 -0.81
CA ILE A 222 16.12 0.39 -0.94
C ILE A 222 17.51 0.33 -1.60
N HIS A 223 17.75 1.10 -2.64
CA HIS A 223 19.04 1.18 -3.30
C HIS A 223 20.12 1.73 -2.35
N HIS A 224 19.84 2.83 -1.66
CA HIS A 224 20.78 3.47 -0.71
C HIS A 224 21.16 2.57 0.46
N LEU A 225 20.22 1.74 0.93
CA LEU A 225 20.48 0.76 2.02
C LEU A 225 21.05 -0.57 1.51
N SER A 226 21.25 -0.73 0.21
CA SER A 226 21.78 -1.96 -0.40
C SER A 226 23.31 -1.98 -0.45
N LEU A 227 23.86 -3.18 -0.68
CA LEU A 227 25.30 -3.38 -0.92
C LEU A 227 25.76 -2.79 -2.28
N ARG A 228 24.83 -2.37 -3.13
CA ARG A 228 25.11 -1.78 -4.44
C ARG A 228 25.24 -0.26 -4.42
N PHE A 229 24.92 0.36 -3.28
CA PHE A 229 25.15 1.79 -3.08
C PHE A 229 26.63 2.09 -2.93
N ASP A 230 27.14 3.03 -3.69
CA ASP A 230 28.53 3.48 -3.65
C ASP A 230 28.57 5.01 -3.56
N GLN A 231 28.93 5.52 -2.38
CA GLN A 231 28.94 6.96 -2.11
C GLN A 231 30.03 7.70 -2.89
N GLU A 232 31.12 7.04 -3.25
CA GLU A 232 32.25 7.64 -3.95
C GLU A 232 31.99 7.72 -5.46
N LYS A 233 31.16 6.83 -6.00
CA LYS A 233 30.81 6.80 -7.43
C LYS A 233 29.49 7.48 -7.69
N LEU A 234 29.54 8.70 -8.24
CA LEU A 234 28.34 9.49 -8.60
C LEU A 234 27.29 8.69 -9.40
N GLU A 235 27.75 7.82 -10.29
CA GLU A 235 26.92 6.99 -11.16
C GLU A 235 26.11 5.93 -10.40
N LYS A 236 26.49 5.60 -9.16
CA LYS A 236 25.85 4.58 -8.30
C LYS A 236 25.14 5.16 -7.09
N ARG A 237 24.96 6.46 -7.00
CA ARG A 237 24.26 7.11 -5.90
C ARG A 237 22.76 6.99 -5.99
N GLU A 238 22.23 6.88 -7.20
CA GLU A 238 20.81 6.77 -7.47
C GLU A 238 20.54 5.56 -8.35
N PRO A 239 19.41 4.88 -8.22
CA PRO A 239 19.02 3.83 -9.16
C PRO A 239 18.72 4.45 -10.53
N LEU A 240 19.09 3.75 -11.60
CA LEU A 240 18.67 4.17 -12.93
C LEU A 240 17.18 3.90 -13.11
N THR A 241 16.41 4.94 -13.39
CA THR A 241 14.94 4.89 -13.41
C THR A 241 14.41 4.89 -14.83
N VAL A 242 13.48 3.99 -15.13
CA VAL A 242 12.69 3.97 -16.36
C VAL A 242 11.21 3.92 -16.00
N ASN A 243 10.45 4.89 -16.50
CA ASN A 243 9.00 4.84 -16.48
C ASN A 243 8.50 4.24 -17.80
N ILE A 244 8.01 3.00 -17.73
CA ILE A 244 7.58 2.25 -18.92
C ILE A 244 6.39 2.93 -19.61
N ALA A 245 5.43 3.44 -18.83
CA ALA A 245 4.24 4.09 -19.37
C ALA A 245 4.51 5.44 -20.06
N ALA A 246 5.67 6.05 -19.80
CA ALA A 246 6.07 7.32 -20.41
C ALA A 246 6.78 7.18 -21.76
N LEU A 247 7.11 5.94 -22.17
CA LEU A 247 7.85 5.65 -23.40
C LEU A 247 6.90 5.11 -24.48
N ASP A 248 7.18 5.49 -25.74
CA ASP A 248 6.55 4.84 -26.88
C ASP A 248 6.95 3.36 -26.93
N TYR A 249 6.00 2.50 -27.22
CA TYR A 249 6.18 1.05 -27.28
C TYR A 249 7.44 0.60 -28.02
N ASN A 250 7.73 1.22 -29.16
CA ASN A 250 8.90 0.91 -30.00
C ASN A 250 10.24 1.41 -29.39
N LEU A 251 10.21 2.32 -28.44
CA LEU A 251 11.38 2.90 -27.78
C LEU A 251 11.75 2.19 -26.49
N ILE A 252 10.80 1.47 -25.86
CA ILE A 252 11.06 0.76 -24.58
C ILE A 252 12.21 -0.23 -24.72
N GLU A 253 12.22 -0.98 -25.80
CA GLU A 253 13.23 -2.00 -26.02
C GLU A 253 14.62 -1.37 -26.25
N ASP A 254 14.69 -0.30 -27.01
CA ASP A 254 15.93 0.44 -27.23
C ASP A 254 16.46 1.09 -25.95
N GLU A 255 15.58 1.70 -25.18
CA GLU A 255 15.95 2.31 -23.89
C GLU A 255 16.50 1.29 -22.88
N LEU A 256 15.86 0.12 -22.79
CA LEU A 256 16.27 -0.92 -21.86
C LEU A 256 17.55 -1.65 -22.30
N PHE A 257 17.64 -2.07 -23.57
CA PHE A 257 18.67 -2.99 -24.05
C PHE A 257 19.71 -2.32 -24.97
N GLY A 258 19.40 -1.13 -25.52
CA GLY A 258 20.24 -0.49 -26.52
C GLY A 258 20.21 -1.15 -27.89
N HIS A 259 20.93 -0.58 -28.83
CA HIS A 259 21.00 -1.08 -30.20
C HIS A 259 22.41 -1.06 -30.78
N GLU A 260 22.64 -1.94 -31.76
CA GLU A 260 23.80 -1.92 -32.65
C GLU A 260 23.51 -1.06 -33.87
N ARG A 261 24.58 -0.61 -34.54
CA ARG A 261 24.46 0.12 -35.80
C ARG A 261 23.66 -0.67 -36.83
N GLY A 262 22.63 -0.04 -37.40
CA GLY A 262 21.78 -0.65 -38.42
C GLY A 262 20.67 -1.56 -37.90
N ALA A 263 20.42 -1.58 -36.59
CA ALA A 263 19.36 -2.38 -35.97
C ALA A 263 17.94 -1.98 -36.45
N PHE A 264 17.75 -0.71 -36.78
CA PHE A 264 16.50 -0.17 -37.35
C PHE A 264 16.81 1.06 -38.19
N THR A 265 15.82 1.59 -38.93
CA THR A 265 15.94 2.83 -39.73
C THR A 265 16.21 4.01 -38.83
N GLY A 266 17.43 4.57 -38.88
CA GLY A 266 17.89 5.65 -38.01
C GLY A 266 18.94 5.25 -36.98
N ALA A 267 19.25 3.97 -36.80
CA ALA A 267 20.33 3.48 -35.93
C ALA A 267 21.72 3.69 -36.60
N ILE A 268 22.19 4.93 -36.59
CA ILE A 268 23.46 5.32 -37.24
C ILE A 268 24.68 4.91 -36.41
N LEU A 269 24.59 5.05 -35.08
CA LEU A 269 25.64 4.69 -34.13
C LEU A 269 25.08 3.68 -33.12
N PRO A 270 25.90 2.80 -32.55
CA PRO A 270 25.46 1.93 -31.48
C PRO A 270 25.15 2.75 -30.21
N ARG A 271 24.13 2.33 -29.48
CA ARG A 271 23.73 2.95 -28.18
C ARG A 271 23.66 1.88 -27.09
N GLU A 272 24.21 2.21 -25.94
CA GLU A 272 24.06 1.40 -24.73
C GLU A 272 22.66 1.60 -24.14
N GLY A 273 22.06 0.49 -23.70
CA GLY A 273 20.80 0.52 -22.96
C GLY A 273 21.02 0.72 -21.45
N ILE A 274 19.94 1.00 -20.76
CA ILE A 274 19.96 1.23 -19.29
C ILE A 274 20.55 0.04 -18.54
N PHE A 275 20.30 -1.21 -18.95
CA PHE A 275 20.86 -2.38 -18.27
C PHE A 275 22.38 -2.48 -18.37
N GLU A 276 22.97 -2.00 -19.44
CA GLU A 276 24.42 -1.92 -19.56
C GLU A 276 24.97 -0.80 -18.67
N SER A 277 24.34 0.38 -18.72
CA SER A 277 24.74 1.55 -17.95
C SER A 277 24.58 1.32 -16.42
N ALA A 278 23.61 0.47 -16.02
CA ALA A 278 23.36 0.12 -14.63
C ALA A 278 24.21 -1.04 -14.11
N ASN A 279 25.23 -1.47 -14.84
CA ASN A 279 26.04 -2.61 -14.40
C ASN A 279 26.64 -2.40 -13.01
N ASN A 280 26.50 -3.41 -12.14
CA ASN A 280 26.81 -3.37 -10.70
C ASN A 280 26.00 -2.32 -9.90
N SER A 281 24.80 -1.94 -10.36
CA SER A 281 23.91 -0.99 -9.70
C SER A 281 22.48 -1.51 -9.69
N THR A 282 21.52 -0.62 -9.46
CA THR A 282 20.09 -0.92 -9.40
C THR A 282 19.34 -0.22 -10.53
N VAL A 283 18.42 -0.94 -11.16
CA VAL A 283 17.45 -0.39 -12.10
C VAL A 283 16.08 -0.36 -11.44
N PHE A 284 15.42 0.80 -11.49
CA PHE A 284 14.03 0.98 -11.09
C PHE A 284 13.14 1.05 -12.32
N LEU A 285 12.21 0.11 -12.45
CA LEU A 285 11.23 0.01 -13.53
C LEU A 285 9.85 0.39 -13.01
N ASP A 286 9.37 1.59 -13.33
CA ASP A 286 8.03 2.02 -12.95
C ASP A 286 7.00 1.60 -13.99
N GLU A 287 5.79 1.28 -13.53
CA GLU A 287 4.64 0.80 -14.31
C GLU A 287 4.95 -0.47 -15.13
N ILE A 288 5.57 -1.47 -14.46
CA ILE A 288 6.00 -2.74 -15.08
C ILE A 288 4.85 -3.52 -15.72
N GLY A 289 3.60 -3.29 -15.32
CA GLY A 289 2.41 -3.94 -15.87
C GLY A 289 2.08 -3.55 -17.31
N GLU A 290 2.72 -2.49 -17.84
CA GLU A 290 2.53 -2.04 -19.22
C GLU A 290 3.49 -2.74 -20.24
N LEU A 291 4.34 -3.65 -19.76
CA LEU A 291 5.28 -4.36 -20.65
C LEU A 291 4.60 -5.39 -21.54
N SER A 292 4.98 -5.39 -22.81
CA SER A 292 4.60 -6.45 -23.74
C SER A 292 5.23 -7.81 -23.40
N SER A 293 4.60 -8.90 -23.80
CA SER A 293 5.11 -10.26 -23.59
C SER A 293 6.50 -10.47 -24.17
N GLU A 294 6.84 -9.79 -25.27
CA GLU A 294 8.16 -9.88 -25.92
C GLU A 294 9.26 -9.27 -25.06
N ILE A 295 9.00 -8.10 -24.48
CA ILE A 295 9.94 -7.43 -23.57
C ILE A 295 10.07 -8.22 -22.27
N GLN A 296 8.96 -8.79 -21.74
CA GLN A 296 8.99 -9.64 -20.55
C GLN A 296 9.95 -10.84 -20.73
N ILE A 297 9.98 -11.47 -21.92
CA ILE A 297 10.92 -12.57 -22.22
C ILE A 297 12.38 -12.12 -22.16
N LYS A 298 12.69 -10.93 -22.71
CA LYS A 298 14.04 -10.37 -22.68
C LYS A 298 14.48 -9.98 -21.27
N LEU A 299 13.55 -9.39 -20.50
CA LEU A 299 13.77 -9.07 -19.08
C LEU A 299 13.99 -10.32 -18.24
N LEU A 300 13.25 -11.39 -18.48
CA LEU A 300 13.44 -12.66 -17.79
C LEU A 300 14.87 -13.20 -17.97
N ARG A 301 15.46 -13.06 -19.16
CA ARG A 301 16.87 -13.42 -19.40
C ARG A 301 17.83 -12.57 -18.57
N ALA A 302 17.59 -11.26 -18.47
CA ALA A 302 18.41 -10.38 -17.63
C ALA A 302 18.30 -10.75 -16.13
N LEU A 303 17.10 -11.13 -15.65
CA LEU A 303 16.86 -11.56 -14.28
C LEU A 303 17.50 -12.91 -13.94
N GLU A 304 17.37 -13.92 -14.84
CA GLU A 304 17.80 -15.30 -14.58
C GLU A 304 19.25 -15.55 -14.93
N TYR A 305 19.67 -15.07 -16.10
CA TYR A 305 20.97 -15.41 -16.66
C TYR A 305 21.98 -14.27 -16.55
N LYS A 306 21.56 -13.10 -16.04
CA LYS A 306 22.41 -11.90 -15.98
C LYS A 306 22.99 -11.53 -17.35
N ARG A 307 22.23 -11.75 -18.42
CA ARG A 307 22.62 -11.51 -19.81
C ARG A 307 21.58 -10.71 -20.55
N ILE A 308 22.04 -9.80 -21.36
CA ILE A 308 21.21 -8.97 -22.24
C ILE A 308 21.74 -9.03 -23.67
N LYS A 309 20.88 -8.67 -24.61
CA LYS A 309 21.21 -8.60 -26.02
C LYS A 309 20.70 -7.29 -26.60
N ARG A 310 21.58 -6.48 -27.20
CA ARG A 310 21.18 -5.25 -27.92
C ARG A 310 20.33 -5.59 -29.13
N LEU A 311 19.47 -4.66 -29.55
CA LEU A 311 18.75 -4.78 -30.81
C LEU A 311 19.75 -4.91 -31.96
N GLY A 312 19.54 -5.87 -32.88
CA GLY A 312 20.44 -6.15 -34.01
C GLY A 312 21.73 -6.87 -33.65
N ALA A 313 22.06 -7.09 -32.38
CA ALA A 313 23.27 -7.83 -32.01
C ALA A 313 23.12 -9.34 -32.26
N SER A 314 24.22 -10.04 -32.55
CA SER A 314 24.29 -11.49 -32.56
C SER A 314 24.85 -12.11 -31.28
N TRP A 315 25.38 -11.30 -30.38
CA TRP A 315 26.06 -11.66 -29.13
C TRP A 315 25.27 -11.18 -27.90
N GLU A 316 25.57 -11.79 -26.78
CA GLU A 316 25.00 -11.41 -25.45
C GLU A 316 26.08 -10.76 -24.59
N LYS A 317 25.69 -9.83 -23.76
CA LYS A 317 26.55 -9.14 -22.77
C LYS A 317 26.11 -9.53 -21.36
N GLU A 318 27.09 -9.85 -20.52
CA GLU A 318 26.84 -10.07 -19.09
C GLU A 318 26.63 -8.74 -18.38
N VAL A 319 25.64 -8.70 -17.49
CA VAL A 319 25.30 -7.53 -16.68
C VAL A 319 24.98 -7.99 -15.27
N ASP A 320 25.51 -7.31 -14.28
CA ASP A 320 25.14 -7.53 -12.88
C ASP A 320 24.28 -6.39 -12.38
N ILE A 321 22.97 -6.57 -12.45
CA ILE A 321 21.97 -5.57 -12.05
C ILE A 321 21.04 -6.13 -10.99
N ARG A 322 20.59 -5.25 -10.08
CA ARG A 322 19.43 -5.47 -9.21
C ARG A 322 18.23 -4.79 -9.83
N ILE A 323 17.07 -5.43 -9.83
CA ILE A 323 15.82 -4.85 -10.34
C ILE A 323 14.88 -4.55 -9.18
N ILE A 324 14.38 -3.32 -9.13
CA ILE A 324 13.23 -2.91 -8.34
C ILE A 324 12.13 -2.53 -9.35
N ALA A 325 11.00 -3.19 -9.30
CA ALA A 325 9.87 -2.91 -10.19
C ALA A 325 8.71 -2.29 -9.41
N ALA A 326 7.92 -1.46 -10.06
CA ALA A 326 6.74 -0.84 -9.45
C ALA A 326 5.52 -0.87 -10.38
N THR A 327 4.33 -0.87 -9.79
CA THR A 327 3.08 -0.73 -10.53
C THR A 327 1.96 -0.19 -9.62
N ASN A 328 0.96 0.42 -10.26
CA ASN A 328 -0.30 0.80 -9.63
C ASN A 328 -1.43 -0.20 -9.94
N GLN A 329 -1.19 -1.21 -10.78
CA GLN A 329 -2.21 -2.17 -11.18
C GLN A 329 -2.52 -3.16 -10.04
N PRO A 330 -3.79 -3.57 -9.88
CA PRO A 330 -4.18 -4.63 -8.94
C PRO A 330 -3.50 -5.96 -9.26
N LEU A 331 -3.23 -6.77 -8.23
CA LEU A 331 -2.55 -8.08 -8.37
C LEU A 331 -3.29 -9.03 -9.32
N GLU A 332 -4.63 -8.99 -9.32
CA GLU A 332 -5.47 -9.81 -10.19
C GLU A 332 -5.23 -9.48 -11.67
N LYS A 333 -5.08 -8.21 -11.99
CA LYS A 333 -4.76 -7.75 -13.35
C LYS A 333 -3.33 -8.14 -13.72
N LEU A 334 -2.37 -7.94 -12.83
CA LEU A 334 -0.96 -8.31 -13.07
C LEU A 334 -0.78 -9.80 -13.34
N SER A 335 -1.47 -10.67 -12.58
CA SER A 335 -1.40 -12.12 -12.78
C SER A 335 -1.92 -12.57 -14.15
N SER A 336 -2.80 -11.80 -14.76
CA SER A 336 -3.32 -12.06 -16.11
C SER A 336 -2.50 -11.40 -17.24
N THR A 337 -1.81 -10.29 -16.95
CA THR A 337 -1.03 -9.51 -17.92
C THR A 337 0.41 -10.00 -18.02
N LEU A 338 1.01 -10.38 -16.89
CA LEU A 338 2.39 -10.86 -16.84
C LEU A 338 2.44 -12.37 -17.10
N ARG A 339 3.47 -12.80 -17.81
CA ARG A 339 3.78 -14.23 -18.01
C ARG A 339 4.04 -14.88 -16.63
N PRO A 340 3.58 -16.11 -16.39
CA PRO A 340 3.76 -16.79 -15.09
C PRO A 340 5.23 -16.94 -14.66
N ASP A 341 6.14 -17.21 -15.61
CA ASP A 341 7.59 -17.32 -15.38
C ASP A 341 8.19 -15.97 -14.95
N PHE A 342 7.84 -14.89 -15.64
CA PHE A 342 8.28 -13.54 -15.33
C PHE A 342 7.69 -13.04 -14.00
N TYR A 343 6.39 -13.28 -13.77
CA TYR A 343 5.71 -12.95 -12.51
C TYR A 343 6.43 -13.58 -11.31
N SER A 344 6.76 -14.88 -11.37
CA SER A 344 7.42 -15.57 -10.26
C SER A 344 8.80 -15.00 -9.92
N ARG A 345 9.51 -14.44 -10.90
CA ARG A 345 10.82 -13.81 -10.71
C ARG A 345 10.75 -12.38 -10.20
N LEU A 346 9.70 -11.64 -10.59
CA LEU A 346 9.48 -10.27 -10.08
C LEU A 346 9.01 -10.26 -8.64
N PHE A 347 8.18 -11.23 -8.23
CA PHE A 347 7.57 -11.29 -6.90
C PHE A 347 8.39 -12.08 -5.88
N GLN A 348 9.74 -12.02 -5.94
CA GLN A 348 10.60 -12.59 -4.89
C GLN A 348 10.37 -11.88 -3.55
N HIS A 349 10.31 -10.56 -3.58
CA HIS A 349 9.84 -9.73 -2.47
C HIS A 349 8.79 -8.76 -2.99
N CYS A 350 7.73 -8.58 -2.21
CA CYS A 350 6.65 -7.66 -2.53
C CYS A 350 6.43 -6.70 -1.36
N LEU A 351 6.49 -5.40 -1.63
CA LEU A 351 6.23 -4.34 -0.68
C LEU A 351 5.01 -3.52 -1.12
N LEU A 352 4.06 -3.35 -0.23
CA LEU A 352 2.96 -2.41 -0.41
C LEU A 352 3.38 -1.03 0.12
N VAL A 353 3.43 -0.04 -0.76
CA VAL A 353 3.60 1.36 -0.39
C VAL A 353 2.21 1.95 -0.17
N PRO A 354 1.82 2.25 1.07
CA PRO A 354 0.44 2.51 1.40
C PRO A 354 -0.07 3.86 0.85
N SER A 355 -1.31 3.85 0.39
CA SER A 355 -2.09 5.07 0.14
C SER A 355 -2.36 5.83 1.44
N LEU A 356 -2.80 7.09 1.36
CA LEU A 356 -3.18 7.86 2.55
C LEU A 356 -4.33 7.17 3.31
N LYS A 357 -5.28 6.52 2.61
CA LYS A 357 -6.36 5.75 3.24
C LYS A 357 -5.84 4.56 4.02
N GLU A 358 -4.91 3.80 3.45
CA GLU A 358 -4.30 2.64 4.11
C GLU A 358 -3.39 3.08 5.24
N ARG A 359 -2.58 4.13 5.03
CA ARG A 359 -1.64 4.68 6.00
C ARG A 359 -2.34 5.05 7.31
N TRP A 360 -3.51 5.70 7.23
CA TRP A 360 -4.26 6.16 8.39
C TRP A 360 -5.45 5.27 8.76
N TYR A 361 -5.55 4.08 8.15
CA TYR A 361 -6.58 3.12 8.49
C TYR A 361 -6.47 2.69 9.96
N ASN A 362 -7.55 2.86 10.73
CA ASN A 362 -7.61 2.58 12.17
C ASN A 362 -6.61 3.36 13.04
N GLU A 363 -6.02 4.44 12.53
CA GLU A 363 -5.24 5.35 13.35
C GLU A 363 -6.13 6.30 14.14
N THR A 364 -5.60 6.81 15.26
CA THR A 364 -6.31 7.81 16.05
C THR A 364 -6.28 9.19 15.38
N PRO A 365 -7.30 10.06 15.61
CA PRO A 365 -7.27 11.42 15.11
C PRO A 365 -5.97 12.16 15.43
N ALA A 366 -5.42 11.97 16.63
CA ALA A 366 -4.17 12.60 17.04
C ALA A 366 -2.95 12.16 16.24
N VAL A 367 -2.90 10.90 15.76
CA VAL A 367 -1.84 10.41 14.85
C VAL A 367 -2.00 11.07 13.48
N ILE A 368 -3.23 11.09 12.95
CA ILE A 368 -3.53 11.68 11.65
C ILE A 368 -3.20 13.18 11.64
N GLU A 369 -3.57 13.92 12.68
CA GLU A 369 -3.27 15.36 12.82
C GLU A 369 -1.75 15.61 12.82
N ARG A 370 -0.98 14.84 13.59
CA ARG A 370 0.49 14.97 13.61
C ARG A 370 1.11 14.66 12.27
N ASP A 371 0.67 13.59 11.60
CA ASP A 371 1.18 13.22 10.27
C ASP A 371 0.88 14.33 9.24
N ILE A 372 -0.33 14.87 9.23
CA ILE A 372 -0.71 15.99 8.35
C ILE A 372 0.17 17.21 8.61
N ALA A 373 0.38 17.56 9.89
CA ALA A 373 1.25 18.67 10.26
C ALA A 373 2.70 18.43 9.78
N THR A 374 3.22 17.22 9.96
CA THR A 374 4.56 16.84 9.49
C THR A 374 4.70 16.96 7.98
N PHE A 375 3.71 16.49 7.20
CA PHE A 375 3.70 16.68 5.75
C PHE A 375 3.65 18.16 5.35
N ALA A 376 2.78 18.93 6.01
CA ALA A 376 2.64 20.35 5.71
C ALA A 376 3.95 21.11 5.97
N ASP A 377 4.55 20.91 7.14
CA ASP A 377 5.82 21.57 7.51
C ASP A 377 6.95 21.17 6.55
N PHE A 378 7.00 19.90 6.13
CA PHE A 378 7.98 19.41 5.16
C PHE A 378 7.81 20.09 3.80
N PHE A 379 6.60 20.11 3.23
CA PHE A 379 6.36 20.71 1.92
C PHE A 379 6.56 22.23 1.94
N ILE A 380 6.13 22.91 3.02
CA ILE A 380 6.37 24.34 3.21
C ILE A 380 7.87 24.65 3.26
N LYS A 381 8.66 23.86 4.01
CA LYS A 381 10.12 24.02 4.06
C LYS A 381 10.74 23.86 2.67
N LYS A 382 10.28 22.87 1.92
CA LYS A 382 10.80 22.56 0.58
C LYS A 382 10.49 23.65 -0.44
N ILE A 383 9.24 24.12 -0.52
CA ILE A 383 8.86 25.18 -1.45
C ILE A 383 9.51 26.52 -1.07
N SER A 384 9.62 26.84 0.23
CA SER A 384 10.29 28.06 0.68
C SER A 384 11.76 28.10 0.27
N ALA A 385 12.45 26.95 0.34
CA ALA A 385 13.83 26.83 -0.12
C ALA A 385 13.94 27.01 -1.65
N THR A 386 13.01 26.41 -2.43
CA THR A 386 12.96 26.56 -3.89
C THR A 386 12.70 28.00 -4.31
N MET A 387 11.78 28.69 -3.64
CA MET A 387 11.46 30.10 -3.90
C MET A 387 12.49 31.08 -3.31
N ARG A 388 13.54 30.56 -2.63
CA ARG A 388 14.59 31.34 -1.96
C ARG A 388 14.05 32.39 -1.00
N THR A 389 12.96 32.07 -0.30
CA THR A 389 12.35 32.97 0.68
C THR A 389 13.16 32.96 1.98
N LYS A 390 13.30 34.14 2.62
CA LYS A 390 14.08 34.28 3.87
C LYS A 390 13.41 33.59 5.06
N LYS A 391 12.09 33.40 5.02
CA LYS A 391 11.30 32.78 6.08
C LYS A 391 10.14 32.00 5.48
N ALA A 392 9.97 30.75 5.93
CA ALA A 392 8.81 29.94 5.55
C ALA A 392 7.52 30.53 6.15
N ILE A 393 6.44 30.51 5.37
CA ILE A 393 5.10 30.91 5.81
C ILE A 393 4.44 29.68 6.43
N PRO A 394 4.20 29.63 7.75
CA PRO A 394 3.64 28.44 8.41
C PRO A 394 2.16 28.28 8.08
N LEU A 395 1.65 27.06 8.23
CA LEU A 395 0.22 26.78 8.18
C LEU A 395 -0.43 27.23 9.50
N SER A 396 -1.50 28.04 9.43
CA SER A 396 -2.27 28.48 10.59
C SER A 396 -2.97 27.30 11.29
N GLN A 397 -3.41 27.48 12.53
CA GLN A 397 -4.17 26.45 13.23
C GLN A 397 -5.52 26.17 12.55
N SER A 398 -6.19 27.21 12.03
CA SER A 398 -7.42 27.08 11.25
C SER A 398 -7.17 26.31 9.94
N GLY A 399 -6.07 26.60 9.24
CA GLY A 399 -5.66 25.85 8.06
C GLY A 399 -5.36 24.36 8.34
N LYS A 400 -4.69 24.05 9.46
CA LYS A 400 -4.46 22.66 9.92
C LYS A 400 -5.76 21.93 10.19
N ASN A 401 -6.68 22.55 10.93
CA ASN A 401 -7.98 21.97 11.25
C ASN A 401 -8.82 21.73 9.98
N PHE A 402 -8.76 22.65 9.03
CA PHE A 402 -9.47 22.52 7.77
C PHE A 402 -8.92 21.36 6.92
N LEU A 403 -7.59 21.25 6.77
CA LEU A 403 -6.97 20.12 6.08
C LEU A 403 -7.31 18.79 6.76
N PHE A 404 -7.27 18.74 8.07
CA PHE A 404 -7.65 17.55 8.84
C PHE A 404 -9.11 17.14 8.57
N THR A 405 -10.03 18.08 8.56
CA THR A 405 -11.45 17.81 8.24
C THR A 405 -11.60 17.24 6.83
N LEU A 406 -10.97 17.87 5.83
CA LEU A 406 -11.03 17.41 4.44
C LEU A 406 -10.46 16.00 4.25
N ILE A 407 -9.35 15.70 4.92
CA ILE A 407 -8.73 14.39 4.87
C ILE A 407 -9.61 13.36 5.58
N ASN A 408 -10.23 13.68 6.70
CA ASN A 408 -11.19 12.78 7.36
C ASN A 408 -12.40 12.47 6.48
N ASP A 409 -12.95 13.46 5.78
CA ASP A 409 -14.04 13.26 4.82
C ASP A 409 -13.58 12.33 3.66
N TYR A 410 -12.32 12.49 3.19
CA TYR A 410 -11.73 11.58 2.19
C TYR A 410 -11.59 10.15 2.75
N LEU A 411 -11.12 9.99 3.99
CA LEU A 411 -10.97 8.68 4.64
C LEU A 411 -12.33 7.97 4.81
N ARG A 412 -13.41 8.72 5.03
CA ARG A 412 -14.78 8.21 5.10
C ARG A 412 -15.41 7.93 3.72
N GLY A 413 -14.74 8.32 2.64
CA GLY A 413 -15.27 8.20 1.29
C GLY A 413 -16.29 9.28 0.91
N GLU A 414 -16.37 10.37 1.66
CA GLU A 414 -17.28 11.50 1.42
C GLU A 414 -16.77 12.46 0.34
N ASN A 415 -15.49 12.38 0.00
CA ASN A 415 -14.88 13.10 -1.11
C ASN A 415 -13.75 12.27 -1.77
N SER A 416 -13.34 12.65 -2.99
CA SER A 416 -12.27 12.04 -3.79
C SER A 416 -11.04 12.93 -3.92
N LEU A 417 -10.92 13.99 -3.14
CA LEU A 417 -9.90 15.04 -3.32
C LEU A 417 -8.46 14.54 -3.24
N PHE A 418 -8.20 13.48 -2.48
CA PHE A 418 -6.85 12.97 -2.23
C PHE A 418 -6.58 11.62 -2.91
N GLU A 419 -7.27 11.25 -3.99
CA GLU A 419 -7.01 10.03 -4.76
C GLU A 419 -5.59 9.97 -5.35
N GLY A 420 -4.98 11.11 -5.63
CA GLY A 420 -3.56 11.20 -5.99
C GLY A 420 -2.61 11.16 -4.80
N ASN A 421 -3.09 10.77 -3.59
CA ASN A 421 -2.32 10.53 -2.38
C ASN A 421 -1.42 11.69 -1.95
N VAL A 422 -0.18 11.39 -1.56
CA VAL A 422 0.80 12.37 -1.08
C VAL A 422 1.11 13.44 -2.14
N ARG A 423 1.05 13.07 -3.44
CA ARG A 423 1.22 14.04 -4.54
C ARG A 423 0.14 15.12 -4.52
N THR A 424 -1.11 14.74 -4.27
CA THR A 424 -2.21 15.71 -4.16
C THR A 424 -2.06 16.58 -2.92
N LEU A 425 -1.75 15.98 -1.77
CA LEU A 425 -1.52 16.74 -0.54
C LEU A 425 -0.40 17.77 -0.71
N ARG A 426 0.70 17.37 -1.33
CA ARG A 426 1.80 18.27 -1.72
C ARG A 426 1.31 19.42 -2.58
N ASN A 427 0.60 19.14 -3.66
CA ASN A 427 0.10 20.16 -4.59
C ASN A 427 -0.84 21.17 -3.89
N VAL A 428 -1.68 20.70 -2.96
CA VAL A 428 -2.56 21.59 -2.17
C VAL A 428 -1.73 22.55 -1.33
N ILE A 429 -0.74 22.06 -0.63
CA ILE A 429 0.09 22.86 0.29
C ILE A 429 0.97 23.83 -0.50
N GLU A 430 1.62 23.38 -1.57
CA GLU A 430 2.51 24.22 -2.41
C GLU A 430 1.74 25.38 -3.03
N ARG A 431 0.56 25.13 -3.61
CA ARG A 431 -0.26 26.20 -4.20
C ARG A 431 -0.84 27.16 -3.16
N ALA A 432 -1.21 26.66 -1.98
CA ALA A 432 -1.65 27.53 -0.89
C ALA A 432 -0.50 28.42 -0.39
N TYR A 433 0.71 27.88 -0.33
CA TYR A 433 1.92 28.65 0.00
C TYR A 433 2.20 29.75 -1.03
N GLU A 434 2.15 29.44 -2.33
CA GLU A 434 2.36 30.40 -3.42
C GLU A 434 1.37 31.59 -3.33
N ARG A 435 0.09 31.30 -2.99
CA ARG A 435 -0.93 32.35 -2.77
C ARG A 435 -0.62 33.20 -1.56
N ALA A 436 -0.37 32.58 -0.42
CA ALA A 436 -0.02 33.28 0.80
C ALA A 436 1.23 34.16 0.62
N PHE A 437 2.20 33.67 -0.16
CA PHE A 437 3.39 34.43 -0.50
C PHE A 437 3.07 35.65 -1.41
N ALA A 438 2.23 35.46 -2.43
CA ALA A 438 1.81 36.56 -3.32
C ALA A 438 1.02 37.65 -2.57
N GLU A 439 0.25 37.27 -1.56
CA GLU A 439 -0.53 38.16 -0.70
C GLU A 439 0.29 38.77 0.46
N ALA A 440 1.57 38.42 0.58
CA ALA A 440 2.46 38.79 1.68
C ALA A 440 1.87 38.39 3.07
N ALA A 441 1.13 37.28 3.12
CA ALA A 441 0.50 36.76 4.33
C ALA A 441 1.55 36.27 5.34
N LYS A 442 1.21 36.34 6.63
CA LYS A 442 2.07 35.82 7.72
C LYS A 442 1.92 34.32 7.93
N GLU A 443 0.76 33.77 7.59
CA GLU A 443 0.39 32.38 7.74
C GLU A 443 -0.46 31.94 6.55
N ILE A 444 -0.40 30.64 6.22
CA ILE A 444 -1.30 30.01 5.26
C ILE A 444 -2.59 29.67 5.98
N ASP A 445 -3.69 30.30 5.59
CA ASP A 445 -5.00 30.09 6.18
C ASP A 445 -5.99 29.42 5.20
N ILE A 446 -7.21 29.19 5.66
CA ILE A 446 -8.30 28.57 4.90
C ILE A 446 -8.53 29.27 3.55
N ASP A 447 -8.47 30.59 3.53
CA ASP A 447 -8.66 31.42 2.33
C ASP A 447 -7.62 31.14 1.22
N HIS A 448 -6.43 30.66 1.58
CA HIS A 448 -5.42 30.22 0.63
C HIS A 448 -5.64 28.77 0.14
N LEU A 449 -6.27 27.93 0.97
CA LEU A 449 -6.53 26.51 0.69
C LEU A 449 -7.77 26.30 -0.21
N ILE A 450 -8.89 26.99 0.08
CA ILE A 450 -10.17 26.82 -0.62
C ILE A 450 -10.07 27.00 -2.14
N PRO A 451 -9.43 28.05 -2.69
CA PRO A 451 -9.38 28.22 -4.14
C PRO A 451 -8.57 27.12 -4.84
N THR A 452 -7.54 26.58 -4.16
CA THR A 452 -6.72 25.46 -4.66
C THR A 452 -7.57 24.19 -4.82
N LEU A 453 -8.41 23.91 -3.83
CA LEU A 453 -9.33 22.77 -3.84
C LEU A 453 -10.45 22.92 -4.87
N GLY A 454 -10.95 24.14 -5.08
CA GLY A 454 -11.92 24.46 -6.11
C GLY A 454 -11.44 24.13 -7.52
N MET A 455 -10.17 24.45 -7.82
CA MET A 455 -9.53 24.10 -9.09
C MET A 455 -9.38 22.58 -9.25
N MET A 456 -9.00 21.87 -8.21
CA MET A 456 -8.86 20.41 -8.26
C MET A 456 -10.20 19.70 -8.49
N ARG A 457 -11.27 20.13 -7.83
CA ARG A 457 -12.63 19.62 -8.09
C ARG A 457 -13.09 19.86 -9.53
N PHE A 458 -12.67 20.95 -10.13
CA PHE A 458 -13.01 21.27 -11.51
C PHE A 458 -12.29 20.36 -12.51
N VAL A 459 -11.02 20.03 -12.25
CA VAL A 459 -10.22 19.10 -13.08
C VAL A 459 -10.77 17.68 -12.95
N GLN A 460 -11.01 17.19 -11.74
CA GLN A 460 -11.58 15.85 -11.52
C GLN A 460 -12.96 15.68 -12.18
N LYS A 461 -13.86 16.67 -12.06
CA LYS A 461 -15.16 16.65 -12.76
C LYS A 461 -15.03 16.63 -14.28
N LYS A 462 -13.94 17.11 -14.83
CA LYS A 462 -13.69 17.07 -16.28
C LYS A 462 -13.19 15.70 -16.71
N GLU A 463 -12.31 15.05 -15.91
CA GLU A 463 -11.85 13.68 -16.14
C GLU A 463 -12.97 12.66 -15.92
N GLU A 464 -13.80 12.82 -14.87
CA GLU A 464 -15.00 12.00 -14.67
C GLU A 464 -16.00 12.13 -15.83
N LYS A 465 -16.15 13.32 -16.42
CA LYS A 465 -17.08 13.50 -17.57
C LYS A 465 -16.57 12.85 -18.86
N GLU A 466 -15.29 12.69 -19.06
CA GLU A 466 -14.74 12.02 -20.25
C GLU A 466 -14.70 10.49 -20.10
N GLY A 467 -14.52 9.95 -18.88
CA GLY A 467 -14.50 8.50 -18.61
C GLY A 467 -15.84 7.87 -18.17
N ASP A 468 -16.80 8.68 -17.75
CA ASP A 468 -18.04 8.20 -17.09
C ASP A 468 -19.28 8.21 -17.99
N LEU A 469 -19.19 8.71 -19.21
CA LEU A 469 -20.33 8.63 -20.15
C LEU A 469 -20.75 7.17 -20.40
N GLU A 470 -19.82 6.23 -20.49
CA GLU A 470 -20.14 4.80 -20.63
C GLU A 470 -20.53 4.11 -19.31
N LYS A 471 -19.93 4.49 -18.18
CA LYS A 471 -20.23 3.89 -16.86
C LYS A 471 -21.49 4.46 -16.22
N SER A 472 -21.76 5.76 -16.39
CA SER A 472 -22.93 6.43 -15.81
C SER A 472 -24.23 6.04 -16.50
N PHE A 473 -24.20 5.74 -17.78
CA PHE A 473 -25.41 5.40 -18.53
C PHE A 473 -25.62 3.89 -18.74
N GLY A 474 -24.57 3.07 -18.61
CA GLY A 474 -24.63 1.61 -18.78
C GLY A 474 -25.02 1.16 -20.19
N THR A 475 -25.20 2.09 -21.12
CA THR A 475 -25.52 1.86 -22.54
C THR A 475 -25.41 3.17 -23.32
N LEU A 476 -24.92 3.10 -24.55
CA LEU A 476 -24.98 4.20 -25.54
C LEU A 476 -26.21 4.11 -26.45
N ASN A 477 -27.13 3.18 -26.18
CA ASN A 477 -28.38 3.10 -26.91
C ASN A 477 -29.29 4.27 -26.49
N LEU A 478 -29.50 5.22 -27.41
CA LEU A 478 -30.29 6.45 -27.21
C LEU A 478 -31.71 6.19 -26.71
N GLU A 479 -32.36 5.14 -27.19
CA GLU A 479 -33.71 4.78 -26.77
C GLU A 479 -33.75 4.32 -25.29
N LEU A 480 -32.76 3.52 -24.86
CA LEU A 480 -32.64 3.09 -23.48
C LEU A 480 -32.26 4.23 -22.54
N LEU A 481 -31.41 5.16 -22.99
CA LEU A 481 -31.06 6.37 -22.26
C LEU A 481 -32.28 7.29 -22.08
N GLU A 482 -33.05 7.47 -23.15
CA GLU A 482 -34.26 8.27 -23.11
C GLU A 482 -35.33 7.67 -22.18
N LYS A 483 -35.53 6.35 -22.20
CA LYS A 483 -36.43 5.64 -21.27
C LYS A 483 -35.98 5.85 -19.81
N LYS A 484 -34.69 5.71 -19.52
CA LYS A 484 -34.15 5.94 -18.15
C LYS A 484 -34.37 7.39 -17.71
N ALA A 485 -34.05 8.36 -18.56
CA ALA A 485 -34.21 9.78 -18.25
C ALA A 485 -35.68 10.16 -17.97
N ILE A 486 -36.60 9.67 -18.77
CA ILE A 486 -38.03 9.90 -18.57
C ILE A 486 -38.53 9.28 -17.25
N LYS A 487 -38.12 8.04 -16.96
CA LYS A 487 -38.51 7.35 -15.73
C LYS A 487 -38.00 8.08 -14.49
N GLU A 488 -36.77 8.57 -14.54
CA GLU A 488 -36.16 9.31 -13.43
C GLU A 488 -36.78 10.70 -13.25
N ALA A 489 -37.07 11.41 -14.32
CA ALA A 489 -37.74 12.69 -14.26
C ALA A 489 -39.16 12.58 -13.68
N LEU A 490 -39.92 11.55 -14.07
CA LEU A 490 -41.23 11.26 -13.51
C LEU A 490 -41.16 10.89 -12.02
N ALA A 491 -40.17 10.09 -11.62
CA ALA A 491 -39.94 9.75 -10.20
C ALA A 491 -39.62 10.98 -9.36
N ARG A 492 -38.70 11.85 -9.82
CA ARG A 492 -38.32 13.09 -9.12
C ARG A 492 -39.43 14.12 -9.01
N THR A 493 -40.41 14.07 -9.91
CA THR A 493 -41.54 14.99 -9.93
C THR A 493 -42.86 14.37 -9.45
N ASN A 494 -42.81 13.20 -8.81
CA ASN A 494 -43.97 12.44 -8.34
C ASN A 494 -45.07 12.27 -9.45
N GLY A 495 -44.65 12.00 -10.67
CA GLY A 495 -45.52 11.79 -11.80
C GLY A 495 -46.06 13.07 -12.46
N HIS A 496 -45.61 14.25 -12.06
CA HIS A 496 -46.11 15.52 -12.60
C HIS A 496 -45.49 15.83 -13.97
N ILE A 497 -46.20 15.48 -15.04
CA ILE A 497 -45.74 15.53 -16.45
C ILE A 497 -45.20 16.92 -16.85
N GLY A 498 -45.81 18.01 -16.40
CA GLY A 498 -45.35 19.37 -16.72
C GLY A 498 -43.95 19.65 -16.17
N ARG A 499 -43.71 19.37 -14.87
CA ARG A 499 -42.40 19.54 -14.22
C ARG A 499 -41.36 18.55 -14.74
N ALA A 500 -41.78 17.33 -15.08
CA ALA A 500 -40.87 16.35 -15.68
C ALA A 500 -40.42 16.79 -17.08
N ALA A 501 -41.29 17.40 -17.87
CA ALA A 501 -40.95 17.96 -19.18
C ALA A 501 -39.98 19.12 -19.09
N GLU A 502 -40.13 20.02 -18.10
CA GLU A 502 -39.18 21.10 -17.80
C GLU A 502 -37.81 20.55 -17.39
N LEU A 503 -37.78 19.53 -16.54
CA LEU A 503 -36.55 18.86 -16.10
C LEU A 503 -35.78 18.21 -17.25
N LEU A 504 -36.50 17.67 -18.24
CA LEU A 504 -35.93 17.02 -19.42
C LEU A 504 -35.67 18.00 -20.58
N GLY A 505 -36.02 19.27 -20.46
CA GLY A 505 -35.85 20.26 -21.50
C GLY A 505 -36.65 19.98 -22.77
N ILE A 506 -37.79 19.27 -22.66
CA ILE A 506 -38.69 18.92 -23.78
C ILE A 506 -40.09 19.45 -23.57
N HIS A 507 -40.85 19.57 -24.67
CA HIS A 507 -42.24 20.04 -24.60
C HIS A 507 -43.14 18.99 -23.93
N ARG A 508 -44.12 19.44 -23.13
CA ARG A 508 -45.05 18.59 -22.37
C ARG A 508 -45.78 17.55 -23.23
N GLU A 509 -46.18 17.93 -24.44
CA GLU A 509 -46.86 17.03 -25.38
C GLU A 509 -45.89 15.96 -25.96
N THR A 510 -44.63 16.30 -26.14
CA THR A 510 -43.58 15.35 -26.54
C THR A 510 -43.36 14.30 -25.45
N LEU A 511 -43.32 14.72 -24.19
CA LEU A 511 -43.21 13.80 -23.07
C LEU A 511 -44.40 12.87 -22.94
N ARG A 512 -45.64 13.40 -23.15
CA ARG A 512 -46.84 12.57 -23.14
C ARG A 512 -46.83 11.48 -24.22
N LYS A 513 -46.43 11.81 -25.45
CA LYS A 513 -46.30 10.83 -26.53
C LYS A 513 -45.30 9.74 -26.18
N LYS A 514 -44.15 10.12 -25.61
CA LYS A 514 -43.09 9.17 -25.21
C LYS A 514 -43.48 8.30 -24.01
N ILE A 515 -44.25 8.81 -23.07
CA ILE A 515 -44.80 8.01 -21.96
C ILE A 515 -45.74 6.91 -22.51
N ILE A 516 -46.58 7.23 -23.49
CA ILE A 516 -47.48 6.26 -24.15
C ILE A 516 -46.66 5.25 -24.98
N GLU A 517 -45.70 5.73 -25.77
CA GLU A 517 -44.82 4.91 -26.62
C GLU A 517 -44.02 3.91 -25.82
N TYR A 518 -43.50 4.31 -24.66
CA TYR A 518 -42.64 3.49 -23.80
C TYR A 518 -43.40 2.74 -22.70
N ASN A 519 -44.73 2.92 -22.62
CA ASN A 519 -45.63 2.23 -21.69
C ASN A 519 -45.26 2.45 -20.20
N PHE A 520 -45.01 3.71 -19.82
CA PHE A 520 -44.71 4.13 -18.45
C PHE A 520 -45.98 4.46 -17.65
#